data_c4942bfae2049ea3d5fe9780725320f9
#
_entry.id   c4942bfae2049ea3d5fe9780725320f9
#
_cell.length_a   1.000
_cell.length_b   1.000
_cell.length_c   1.000
_cell.angle_alpha   90.00
_cell.angle_beta   90.00
_cell.angle_gamma   90.00
#
_symmetry.space_group_name_H-M   'P 1'
#
loop_
_entity.id
_entity.type
_entity.pdbx_description
1 polymer ?
#
loop_
_entity_poly.entity_id
_entity_poly.type
_entity_poly.pdbx_seq_one_letter_code
_entity_poly.pdbx_strand_id
1 'polypeptide(L)'
;MAERRSTGAPRRVTGVVQDRHGNLIEIFDPPFYRKEFEDAYRFIIDDYMVAQKDIGLFLPCAVRKPYSRSPSHQLFRRIIDGVLDPAEYHIVIFGTCGTVPAELECMYPYQNYHYMLGKTTDGRIRRDFHRIEVYRLKGFLEKTYDTYRQRLAYCIGPFRKAMVMPPWRAPGPR
;
A
#
# COMPACT_ATOMS: atom_id res chain seq x y z
N MET A 1 31.98 -11.41 -27.85
CA MET A 1 32.06 -10.78 -26.51
C MET A 1 30.64 -10.61 -25.99
N ALA A 2 30.20 -11.44 -25.08
CA ALA A 2 28.85 -11.43 -24.52
C ALA A 2 28.88 -10.67 -23.18
N GLU A 3 28.21 -9.52 -23.13
CA GLU A 3 28.04 -8.76 -21.90
C GLU A 3 27.14 -9.54 -20.92
N ARG A 4 27.70 -9.87 -19.79
CA ARG A 4 26.96 -10.45 -18.66
C ARG A 4 26.11 -9.34 -18.04
N ARG A 5 24.78 -9.40 -18.26
CA ARG A 5 23.83 -8.60 -17.48
C ARG A 5 23.87 -9.12 -16.03
N SER A 6 24.34 -8.26 -15.16
CA SER A 6 24.32 -8.44 -13.72
C SER A 6 22.84 -8.49 -13.24
N THR A 7 22.38 -9.67 -12.83
CA THR A 7 21.15 -9.82 -12.06
C THR A 7 21.41 -9.33 -10.65
N GLY A 8 21.21 -8.05 -10.41
CA GLY A 8 21.26 -7.49 -9.07
C GLY A 8 20.18 -8.13 -8.20
N ALA A 9 20.59 -8.85 -7.15
CA ALA A 9 19.68 -9.30 -6.11
C ALA A 9 18.93 -8.12 -5.52
N PRO A 10 17.61 -8.24 -5.18
CA PRO A 10 16.86 -7.15 -4.62
C PRO A 10 17.56 -6.63 -3.36
N ARG A 11 17.86 -5.33 -3.34
CA ARG A 11 18.40 -4.67 -2.15
C ARG A 11 17.46 -4.95 -0.99
N ARG A 12 17.97 -5.62 0.04
CA ARG A 12 17.24 -5.81 1.29
C ARG A 12 16.78 -4.45 1.79
N VAL A 13 15.49 -4.36 2.15
CA VAL A 13 14.95 -3.22 2.90
C VAL A 13 15.80 -3.10 4.18
N THR A 14 16.78 -2.22 4.15
CA THR A 14 17.65 -1.95 5.29
C THR A 14 16.87 -1.07 6.26
N GLY A 15 16.30 -1.66 7.30
CA GLY A 15 15.54 -0.93 8.30
C GLY A 15 14.59 -1.78 9.13
N VAL A 16 14.68 -3.10 9.05
CA VAL A 16 13.91 -3.96 9.96
C VAL A 16 14.44 -3.73 11.37
N VAL A 17 13.65 -2.99 12.15
CA VAL A 17 13.98 -2.74 13.56
C VAL A 17 13.61 -3.99 14.34
N GLN A 18 14.63 -4.70 14.81
CA GLN A 18 14.50 -5.85 15.69
C GLN A 18 14.77 -5.42 17.14
N ASP A 19 14.13 -6.10 18.06
CA ASP A 19 14.46 -6.00 19.47
C ASP A 19 15.83 -6.69 19.74
N ARG A 20 16.31 -6.57 20.99
CA ARG A 20 17.58 -7.21 21.43
C ARG A 20 17.60 -8.74 21.30
N HIS A 21 16.46 -9.37 21.01
CA HIS A 21 16.31 -10.82 20.83
C HIS A 21 16.13 -11.21 19.36
N GLY A 22 16.20 -10.24 18.42
CA GLY A 22 16.03 -10.47 17.00
C GLY A 22 14.57 -10.57 16.52
N ASN A 23 13.57 -10.28 17.39
CA ASN A 23 12.17 -10.29 17.01
C ASN A 23 11.81 -8.96 16.35
N LEU A 24 10.89 -9.01 15.37
CA LEU A 24 10.33 -7.81 14.74
C LEU A 24 9.57 -6.99 15.77
N ILE A 25 9.78 -5.67 15.77
CA ILE A 25 9.10 -4.77 16.70
C ILE A 25 7.64 -4.60 16.27
N GLU A 26 6.73 -4.83 17.20
CA GLU A 26 5.30 -4.55 17.05
C GLU A 26 5.01 -3.06 17.21
N ILE A 27 4.17 -2.51 16.32
CA ILE A 27 3.89 -1.07 16.23
C ILE A 27 2.47 -0.79 16.68
N PHE A 28 2.32 -0.04 17.77
CA PHE A 28 1.02 0.36 18.35
C PHE A 28 0.67 1.83 18.10
N ASP A 29 1.66 2.64 17.73
CA ASP A 29 1.48 4.04 17.37
C ASP A 29 0.89 4.19 15.96
N PRO A 30 0.41 5.40 15.58
CA PRO A 30 0.00 5.67 14.21
C PRO A 30 1.12 5.37 13.22
N PRO A 31 0.95 4.38 12.32
CA PRO A 31 2.02 3.88 11.47
C PRO A 31 2.55 4.93 10.48
N PHE A 32 1.71 5.86 10.06
CA PHE A 32 2.11 6.91 9.12
C PHE A 32 3.12 7.94 9.70
N TYR A 33 3.37 7.93 11.01
CA TYR A 33 4.46 8.69 11.63
C TYR A 33 5.77 7.91 11.73
N ARG A 34 5.71 6.61 11.51
CA ARG A 34 6.85 5.72 11.75
C ARG A 34 7.77 5.68 10.55
N LYS A 35 9.08 5.75 10.85
CA LYS A 35 10.13 5.66 9.83
C LYS A 35 10.05 4.36 9.03
N GLU A 36 9.69 3.26 9.69
CA GLU A 36 9.58 1.95 9.06
C GLU A 36 8.54 1.95 7.90
N PHE A 37 7.46 2.70 8.06
CA PHE A 37 6.45 2.88 7.01
C PHE A 37 6.89 3.85 5.91
N GLU A 38 7.68 4.86 6.25
CA GLU A 38 8.29 5.73 5.23
C GLU A 38 9.32 4.95 4.40
N ASP A 39 10.16 4.15 5.03
CA ASP A 39 11.15 3.32 4.34
C ASP A 39 10.47 2.27 3.43
N ALA A 40 9.40 1.64 3.91
CA ALA A 40 8.61 0.71 3.11
C ALA A 40 7.91 1.41 1.93
N TYR A 41 7.39 2.61 2.12
CA TYR A 41 6.84 3.42 1.04
C TYR A 41 7.91 3.79 0.00
N ARG A 42 9.11 4.22 0.45
CA ARG A 42 10.24 4.50 -0.44
C ARG A 42 10.63 3.30 -1.27
N PHE A 43 10.71 2.12 -0.65
CA PHE A 43 10.94 0.88 -1.38
C PHE A 43 9.87 0.66 -2.48
N ILE A 44 8.58 0.87 -2.16
CA ILE A 44 7.50 0.72 -3.14
C ILE A 44 7.66 1.71 -4.30
N ILE A 45 8.06 2.95 -4.03
CA ILE A 45 8.19 3.98 -5.07
C ILE A 45 9.47 3.81 -5.90
N ASP A 46 10.59 3.53 -5.25
CA ASP A 46 11.90 3.61 -5.90
C ASP A 46 12.35 2.25 -6.49
N ASP A 47 12.11 1.15 -5.78
CA ASP A 47 12.72 -0.15 -6.09
C ASP A 47 11.70 -1.22 -6.56
N TYR A 48 10.47 -1.21 -6.02
CA TYR A 48 9.50 -2.25 -6.33
C TYR A 48 8.91 -2.09 -7.74
N MET A 49 8.90 -3.17 -8.51
CA MET A 49 8.32 -3.20 -9.85
C MET A 49 6.86 -3.67 -9.80
N VAL A 50 5.94 -2.78 -10.07
CA VAL A 50 4.51 -3.09 -10.14
C VAL A 50 4.22 -3.84 -11.44
N ALA A 51 3.58 -5.02 -11.32
CA ALA A 51 3.20 -5.81 -12.49
C ALA A 51 2.16 -5.06 -13.34
N GLN A 52 2.36 -5.09 -14.67
CA GLN A 52 1.41 -4.53 -15.63
C GLN A 52 0.09 -5.28 -15.55
N LYS A 53 -1.01 -4.57 -15.32
CA LYS A 53 -2.38 -5.11 -15.25
C LYS A 53 -3.37 -4.12 -15.83
N ASP A 54 -4.51 -4.61 -16.32
CA ASP A 54 -5.54 -3.72 -16.85
C ASP A 54 -6.22 -2.89 -15.76
N ILE A 55 -6.45 -3.48 -14.59
CA ILE A 55 -7.24 -2.86 -13.52
C ILE A 55 -6.45 -2.79 -12.22
N GLY A 56 -6.30 -1.60 -11.65
CA GLY A 56 -5.86 -1.38 -10.28
C GLY A 56 -7.06 -1.29 -9.33
N LEU A 57 -7.18 -2.24 -8.38
CA LEU A 57 -8.27 -2.30 -7.40
C LEU A 57 -7.77 -1.85 -6.03
N PHE A 58 -8.21 -0.68 -5.59
CA PHE A 58 -7.86 -0.13 -4.28
C PHE A 58 -8.89 -0.56 -3.24
N LEU A 59 -8.46 -1.39 -2.28
CA LEU A 59 -9.30 -1.95 -1.22
C LEU A 59 -8.85 -1.45 0.15
N PRO A 60 -9.78 -1.29 1.13
CA PRO A 60 -9.42 -0.82 2.46
C PRO A 60 -8.56 -1.85 3.20
N CYS A 61 -7.66 -1.38 4.06
CA CYS A 61 -6.94 -2.24 4.99
C CYS A 61 -7.92 -2.93 5.98
N ALA A 62 -7.48 -4.02 6.59
CA ALA A 62 -8.23 -4.75 7.60
C ALA A 62 -7.45 -4.84 8.92
N VAL A 63 -8.17 -5.17 10.01
CA VAL A 63 -7.57 -5.39 11.32
C VAL A 63 -6.68 -6.62 11.32
N ARG A 64 -7.19 -7.73 10.76
CA ARG A 64 -6.44 -8.99 10.66
C ARG A 64 -5.39 -8.90 9.56
N LYS A 65 -4.20 -9.38 9.88
CA LYS A 65 -3.06 -9.44 8.97
C LYS A 65 -2.53 -10.89 8.88
N PRO A 66 -1.98 -11.29 7.76
CA PRO A 66 -2.01 -10.57 6.49
C PRO A 66 -3.45 -10.32 6.02
N TYR A 67 -3.67 -9.26 5.25
CA TYR A 67 -5.02 -8.82 4.85
C TYR A 67 -5.79 -9.89 4.08
N SER A 68 -5.11 -10.66 3.24
CA SER A 68 -5.71 -11.78 2.49
C SER A 68 -6.41 -12.82 3.37
N ARG A 69 -6.02 -12.95 4.65
CA ARG A 69 -6.66 -13.83 5.62
C ARG A 69 -7.82 -13.19 6.38
N SER A 70 -8.11 -11.91 6.15
CA SER A 70 -9.25 -11.25 6.78
C SER A 70 -10.56 -11.67 6.10
N PRO A 71 -11.68 -11.81 6.85
CA PRO A 71 -12.97 -12.17 6.26
C PRO A 71 -13.41 -11.18 5.16
N SER A 72 -13.14 -9.88 5.34
CA SER A 72 -13.48 -8.85 4.35
C SER A 72 -12.71 -9.04 3.05
N HIS A 73 -11.39 -9.28 3.10
CA HIS A 73 -10.59 -9.49 1.89
C HIS A 73 -10.89 -10.83 1.22
N GLN A 74 -11.23 -11.87 1.99
CA GLN A 74 -11.70 -13.13 1.40
C GLN A 74 -13.02 -12.93 0.65
N LEU A 75 -13.93 -12.11 1.19
CA LEU A 75 -15.17 -11.76 0.50
C LEU A 75 -14.89 -10.91 -0.76
N PHE A 76 -14.03 -9.89 -0.66
CA PHE A 76 -13.65 -9.09 -1.84
C PHE A 76 -13.09 -9.96 -2.95
N ARG A 77 -12.11 -10.82 -2.63
CA ARG A 77 -11.51 -11.72 -3.63
C ARG A 77 -12.54 -12.63 -4.26
N ARG A 78 -13.43 -13.25 -3.48
CA ARG A 78 -14.49 -14.11 -4.00
C ARG A 78 -15.40 -13.38 -5.01
N ILE A 79 -15.76 -12.12 -4.71
CA ILE A 79 -16.61 -11.30 -5.58
C ILE A 79 -15.83 -10.91 -6.84
N ILE A 80 -14.60 -10.46 -6.70
CA ILE A 80 -13.75 -10.02 -7.79
C ILE A 80 -13.46 -11.19 -8.74
N ASP A 81 -13.03 -12.34 -8.22
CA ASP A 81 -12.72 -13.55 -8.99
C ASP A 81 -13.96 -14.15 -9.69
N GLY A 82 -15.17 -13.76 -9.24
CA GLY A 82 -16.41 -14.11 -9.91
C GLY A 82 -16.70 -13.31 -11.19
N VAL A 83 -15.98 -12.21 -11.44
CA VAL A 83 -16.22 -11.28 -12.55
C VAL A 83 -14.98 -10.90 -13.35
N LEU A 84 -13.77 -11.08 -12.79
CA LEU A 84 -12.50 -10.74 -13.41
C LEU A 84 -11.53 -11.92 -13.32
N ASP A 85 -10.72 -12.09 -14.37
CA ASP A 85 -9.59 -13.02 -14.30
C ASP A 85 -8.49 -12.42 -13.39
N PRO A 86 -7.85 -13.21 -12.50
CA PRO A 86 -6.72 -12.77 -11.70
C PRO A 86 -5.55 -12.21 -12.51
N ALA A 87 -5.46 -12.54 -13.80
CA ALA A 87 -4.48 -11.96 -14.70
C ALA A 87 -4.77 -10.49 -15.05
N GLU A 88 -6.02 -10.02 -14.95
CA GLU A 88 -6.45 -8.69 -15.39
C GLU A 88 -6.31 -7.63 -14.32
N TYR A 89 -6.32 -7.98 -13.03
CA TYR A 89 -6.35 -7.00 -11.95
C TYR A 89 -5.16 -7.11 -10.99
N HIS A 90 -4.90 -6.00 -10.33
CA HIS A 90 -3.94 -5.88 -9.23
C HIS A 90 -4.61 -5.26 -8.01
N ILE A 91 -4.53 -5.92 -6.86
CA ILE A 91 -5.05 -5.37 -5.61
C ILE A 91 -4.01 -4.49 -4.95
N VAL A 92 -4.42 -3.29 -4.61
CA VAL A 92 -3.66 -2.33 -3.80
C VAL A 92 -4.45 -2.06 -2.52
N ILE A 93 -3.84 -2.29 -1.37
CA ILE A 93 -4.45 -2.03 -0.08
C ILE A 93 -4.19 -0.57 0.30
N PHE A 94 -5.25 0.17 0.64
CA PHE A 94 -5.14 1.56 1.06
C PHE A 94 -5.87 1.79 2.38
N GLY A 95 -5.17 2.38 3.34
CA GLY A 95 -5.75 2.68 4.64
C GLY A 95 -4.72 3.12 5.67
N THR A 96 -4.89 2.70 6.91
CA THR A 96 -3.97 3.05 8.01
C THR A 96 -2.52 2.63 7.75
N CYS A 97 -2.32 1.61 6.92
CA CYS A 97 -1.00 1.13 6.50
C CYS A 97 -0.34 1.97 5.38
N GLY A 98 -1.07 2.92 4.81
CA GLY A 98 -0.66 3.61 3.59
C GLY A 98 -1.17 2.92 2.33
N THR A 99 -0.37 2.97 1.27
CA THR A 99 -0.66 2.40 -0.05
C THR A 99 0.26 1.21 -0.29
N VAL A 100 -0.31 0.01 -0.30
CA VAL A 100 0.45 -1.26 -0.26
C VAL A 100 -0.03 -2.22 -1.36
N PRO A 101 0.80 -2.56 -2.35
CA PRO A 101 0.54 -3.70 -3.23
C PRO A 101 0.25 -4.97 -2.42
N ALA A 102 -0.79 -5.72 -2.78
CA ALA A 102 -1.27 -6.84 -1.96
C ALA A 102 -0.20 -7.93 -1.74
N GLU A 103 0.67 -8.14 -2.72
CA GLU A 103 1.78 -9.08 -2.64
C GLU A 103 2.87 -8.71 -1.61
N LEU A 104 2.89 -7.44 -1.19
CA LEU A 104 3.79 -6.94 -0.15
C LEU A 104 3.16 -6.94 1.25
N GLU A 105 1.93 -7.43 1.39
CA GLU A 105 1.21 -7.41 2.68
C GLU A 105 1.93 -8.13 3.82
N CYS A 106 2.80 -9.09 3.48
CA CYS A 106 3.62 -9.85 4.43
C CYS A 106 4.98 -9.20 4.73
N MET A 107 5.32 -8.11 4.05
CA MET A 107 6.56 -7.38 4.30
C MET A 107 6.46 -6.59 5.60
N TYR A 108 7.55 -6.58 6.39
CA TYR A 108 7.66 -5.64 7.51
C TYR A 108 7.64 -4.19 6.96
N PRO A 109 6.88 -3.28 7.54
CA PRO A 109 6.13 -3.34 8.82
C PRO A 109 4.64 -3.69 8.68
N TYR A 110 4.16 -4.07 7.50
CA TYR A 110 2.73 -4.17 7.22
C TYR A 110 1.99 -5.24 8.02
N GLN A 111 2.68 -6.26 8.52
CA GLN A 111 2.09 -7.27 9.42
C GLN A 111 2.16 -6.89 10.90
N ASN A 112 3.05 -5.97 11.27
CA ASN A 112 3.46 -5.74 12.65
C ASN A 112 2.88 -4.45 13.26
N TYR A 113 1.81 -3.89 12.71
CA TYR A 113 1.14 -2.73 13.31
C TYR A 113 -0.28 -3.07 13.76
N HIS A 114 -0.69 -2.47 14.90
CA HIS A 114 -1.98 -2.72 15.53
C HIS A 114 -2.89 -1.49 15.59
N TYR A 115 -2.38 -0.33 15.19
CA TYR A 115 -3.12 0.91 15.22
C TYR A 115 -4.30 0.91 14.24
N MET A 116 -5.44 1.43 14.70
CA MET A 116 -6.66 1.54 13.90
C MET A 116 -7.11 3.00 13.84
N LEU A 117 -6.95 3.64 12.69
CA LEU A 117 -7.38 5.03 12.48
C LEU A 117 -8.88 5.23 12.75
N GLY A 118 -9.71 4.23 12.43
CA GLY A 118 -11.16 4.29 12.66
C GLY A 118 -11.57 4.42 14.13
N LYS A 119 -10.70 4.04 15.06
CA LYS A 119 -10.94 4.13 16.50
C LYS A 119 -10.44 5.41 17.14
N THR A 120 -9.63 6.20 16.44
CA THR A 120 -9.14 7.47 17.01
C THR A 120 -10.21 8.56 16.96
N THR A 121 -10.33 9.32 18.02
CA THR A 121 -11.14 10.55 18.09
C THR A 121 -10.28 11.81 17.91
N ASP A 122 -8.95 11.68 17.92
CA ASP A 122 -8.03 12.80 17.76
C ASP A 122 -8.07 13.36 16.33
N GLY A 123 -8.55 14.59 16.21
CA GLY A 123 -8.66 15.31 14.96
C GLY A 123 -7.31 15.67 14.33
N ARG A 124 -6.22 15.79 15.13
CA ARG A 124 -4.87 16.06 14.62
C ARG A 124 -4.36 14.83 13.88
N ILE A 125 -4.46 13.66 14.51
CA ILE A 125 -4.04 12.39 13.92
C ILE A 125 -4.78 12.14 12.59
N ARG A 126 -6.09 12.43 12.54
CA ARG A 126 -6.86 12.28 11.29
C ARG A 126 -6.43 13.25 10.19
N ARG A 127 -6.09 14.50 10.54
CA ARG A 127 -5.56 15.48 9.57
C ARG A 127 -4.17 15.08 9.06
N ASP A 128 -3.31 14.61 9.95
CA ASP A 128 -1.96 14.18 9.59
C ASP A 128 -1.99 12.92 8.71
N PHE A 129 -2.84 11.95 9.06
CA PHE A 129 -3.10 10.80 8.19
C PHE A 129 -3.47 11.28 6.77
N HIS A 130 -4.46 12.17 6.68
CA HIS A 130 -4.91 12.66 5.39
C HIS A 130 -3.77 13.32 4.61
N ARG A 131 -2.99 14.19 5.22
CA ARG A 131 -1.87 14.88 4.58
C ARG A 131 -0.79 13.92 4.09
N ILE A 132 -0.38 13.00 4.95
CA ILE A 132 0.72 12.06 4.67
C ILE A 132 0.28 11.03 3.63
N GLU A 133 -0.88 10.44 3.80
CA GLU A 133 -1.31 9.34 2.93
C GLU A 133 -1.85 9.83 1.57
N VAL A 134 -2.37 11.05 1.48
CA VAL A 134 -2.63 11.68 0.16
C VAL A 134 -1.33 11.87 -0.63
N TYR A 135 -0.26 12.32 0.03
CA TYR A 135 1.05 12.45 -0.60
C TYR A 135 1.58 11.09 -1.08
N ARG A 136 1.52 10.06 -0.24
CA ARG A 136 1.97 8.71 -0.59
C ARG A 136 1.13 8.07 -1.68
N LEU A 137 -0.18 8.21 -1.60
CA LEU A 137 -1.09 7.72 -2.64
C LEU A 137 -0.82 8.41 -3.98
N LYS A 138 -0.61 9.72 -3.96
CA LYS A 138 -0.26 10.49 -5.17
C LYS A 138 1.01 9.93 -5.81
N GLY A 139 2.08 9.73 -5.04
CA GLY A 139 3.32 9.16 -5.54
C GLY A 139 3.14 7.78 -6.16
N PHE A 140 2.33 6.91 -5.54
CA PHE A 140 2.00 5.61 -6.10
C PHE A 140 1.20 5.71 -7.41
N LEU A 141 0.21 6.60 -7.48
CA LEU A 141 -0.58 6.83 -8.69
C LEU A 141 0.27 7.40 -9.84
N GLU A 142 1.22 8.28 -9.54
CA GLU A 142 2.18 8.80 -10.51
C GLU A 142 3.11 7.70 -11.02
N LYS A 143 3.67 6.89 -10.11
CA LYS A 143 4.50 5.73 -10.47
C LYS A 143 3.76 4.74 -11.36
N THR A 144 2.48 4.51 -11.09
CA THR A 144 1.66 3.51 -11.79
C THR A 144 0.78 4.12 -12.87
N TYR A 145 1.13 5.32 -13.37
CA TYR A 145 0.29 6.03 -14.34
C TYR A 145 -0.01 5.18 -15.58
N ASP A 146 1.00 4.59 -16.16
CA ASP A 146 0.92 3.77 -17.37
C ASP A 146 0.72 2.27 -17.06
N THR A 147 0.63 1.90 -15.76
CA THR A 147 0.52 0.50 -15.34
C THR A 147 -0.90 -0.03 -15.47
N TYR A 148 -1.92 0.82 -15.17
CA TYR A 148 -3.32 0.42 -15.18
C TYR A 148 -4.10 1.24 -16.18
N ARG A 149 -4.92 0.59 -16.99
CA ARG A 149 -5.91 1.26 -17.86
C ARG A 149 -7.06 1.85 -17.06
N GLN A 150 -7.46 1.16 -15.99
CA GLN A 150 -8.55 1.57 -15.12
C GLN A 150 -8.16 1.45 -13.64
N ARG A 151 -8.67 2.34 -12.82
CA ARG A 151 -8.51 2.31 -11.37
C ARG A 151 -9.87 2.36 -10.70
N LEU A 152 -10.13 1.38 -9.84
CA LEU A 152 -11.36 1.30 -9.06
C LEU A 152 -11.01 1.30 -7.58
N ALA A 153 -11.77 2.02 -6.77
CA ALA A 153 -11.53 2.10 -5.34
C ALA A 153 -12.81 1.81 -4.54
N TYR A 154 -12.71 0.88 -3.61
CA TYR A 154 -13.71 0.67 -2.58
C TYR A 154 -13.16 1.21 -1.26
N CYS A 155 -13.55 2.43 -0.89
CA CYS A 155 -13.06 3.14 0.30
C CYS A 155 -14.21 3.75 1.09
N ILE A 156 -14.10 3.69 2.42
CA ILE A 156 -15.10 4.23 3.36
C ILE A 156 -14.42 5.19 4.35
N GLY A 157 -15.23 6.06 4.97
CA GLY A 157 -14.78 6.96 6.04
C GLY A 157 -13.61 7.86 5.65
N PRO A 158 -12.59 7.98 6.51
CA PRO A 158 -11.43 8.84 6.28
C PRO A 158 -10.61 8.45 5.04
N PHE A 159 -10.62 7.18 4.65
CA PHE A 159 -9.91 6.71 3.46
C PHE A 159 -10.54 7.24 2.17
N ARG A 160 -11.89 7.34 2.13
CA ARG A 160 -12.59 7.95 0.99
C ARG A 160 -12.16 9.41 0.77
N LYS A 161 -12.00 10.19 1.84
CA LYS A 161 -11.54 11.59 1.72
C LYS A 161 -10.17 11.69 1.06
N ALA A 162 -9.24 10.80 1.40
CA ALA A 162 -7.92 10.77 0.80
C ALA A 162 -7.96 10.37 -0.69
N MET A 163 -8.85 9.45 -1.07
CA MET A 163 -9.01 9.01 -2.46
C MET A 163 -9.69 10.04 -3.37
N VAL A 164 -10.58 10.88 -2.83
CA VAL A 164 -11.41 11.82 -3.61
C VAL A 164 -10.79 13.22 -3.67
N MET A 165 -9.64 13.45 -3.02
CA MET A 165 -8.97 14.76 -3.02
C MET A 165 -8.51 15.21 -4.41
N PRO A 166 -8.29 16.54 -4.60
CA PRO A 166 -8.65 17.31 -5.79
C PRO A 166 -8.07 16.73 -7.08
N PRO A 167 -8.58 17.15 -8.23
CA PRO A 167 -8.44 16.41 -9.47
C PRO A 167 -6.98 16.05 -9.70
N TRP A 168 -6.71 14.76 -9.61
CA TRP A 168 -5.45 14.22 -10.07
C TRP A 168 -5.32 14.61 -11.55
N ARG A 169 -4.47 15.58 -11.81
CA ARG A 169 -4.16 15.95 -13.18
C ARG A 169 -3.14 14.96 -13.69
N ALA A 170 -3.49 14.26 -14.76
CA ALA A 170 -2.53 13.50 -15.51
C ALA A 170 -1.28 14.37 -15.74
N PRO A 171 -0.06 13.85 -15.56
CA PRO A 171 1.11 14.54 -16.06
C PRO A 171 0.87 14.84 -17.55
N GLY A 172 1.14 16.08 -17.96
CA GLY A 172 1.02 16.46 -19.35
C GLY A 172 1.88 15.55 -20.24
N PRO A 173 1.58 15.45 -21.54
CA PRO A 173 2.40 14.67 -22.48
C PRO A 173 3.84 15.16 -22.39
N ARG A 174 4.77 14.20 -22.25
CA ARG A 174 6.23 14.45 -22.30
C ARG A 174 6.66 14.74 -23.72
#